data_fa96bbcf11fe97b4d4b2bc8c530d9991
#
_entry.id   fa96bbcf11fe97b4d4b2bc8c530d9991
#
_cell.length_a   1.000
_cell.length_b   1.000
_cell.length_c   1.000
_cell.angle_alpha   90.00
_cell.angle_beta   90.00
_cell.angle_gamma   90.00
#
_symmetry.space_group_name_H-M   'P 1'
#
loop_
_entity.id
_entity.type
_entity.pdbx_description
1 polymer ?
#
loop_
_entity_poly.entity_id
_entity_poly.type
_entity_poly.pdbx_seq_one_letter_code
_entity_poly.pdbx_strand_id
1 'polypeptide(L)'
;MHELTFLVRDKFHLNGYEFISGHSMGGHGALVLGLRNPERFQSITAFAPIVNPSQVPWGIKAFENYLGKNKETWAEWDALELMKRYSGEKIPILIDQGDADPFYKRELEPYRLVEAAKGSNYPLNILIQNGHDHSYYTISTFIEEQLEFHMNELKNNKTKE
;
A
#
# COMPACT_ATOMS: atom_id res chain seq x y z
N MET A 1 -11.06 11.08 2.96
CA MET A 1 -10.73 10.28 4.16
C MET A 1 -11.59 10.66 5.39
N HIS A 2 -11.72 11.94 5.73
CA HIS A 2 -12.41 12.38 6.95
C HIS A 2 -13.89 11.99 7.02
N GLU A 3 -14.66 12.13 5.95
CA GLU A 3 -16.10 11.81 5.92
C GLU A 3 -16.39 10.35 6.24
N LEU A 4 -15.72 9.42 5.55
CA LEU A 4 -15.92 7.99 5.78
C LEU A 4 -15.59 7.59 7.22
N THR A 5 -14.47 8.06 7.75
CA THR A 5 -14.05 7.73 9.11
C THR A 5 -15.01 8.31 10.15
N PHE A 6 -15.50 9.53 9.93
CA PHE A 6 -16.49 10.15 10.79
C PHE A 6 -17.78 9.31 10.83
N LEU A 7 -18.30 8.92 9.66
CA LEU A 7 -19.52 8.10 9.56
C LEU A 7 -19.38 6.72 10.23
N VAL A 8 -18.20 6.10 10.08
CA VAL A 8 -17.95 4.79 10.69
C VAL A 8 -17.83 4.90 12.21
N ARG A 9 -17.11 5.91 12.71
CA ARG A 9 -16.96 6.16 14.15
C ARG A 9 -18.29 6.55 14.84
N ASP A 10 -19.17 7.21 14.10
CA ASP A 10 -20.51 7.57 14.59
C ASP A 10 -21.41 6.34 14.77
N LYS A 11 -21.25 5.32 13.93
CA LYS A 11 -22.11 4.12 13.90
C LYS A 11 -21.56 2.92 14.64
N PHE A 12 -20.27 2.83 14.87
CA PHE A 12 -19.61 1.65 15.43
C PHE A 12 -18.69 2.03 16.58
N HIS A 13 -18.69 1.19 17.62
CA HIS A 13 -17.71 1.29 18.70
C HIS A 13 -16.37 0.77 18.20
N LEU A 14 -15.41 1.67 17.98
CA LEU A 14 -14.07 1.36 17.50
C LEU A 14 -13.05 1.52 18.63
N ASN A 15 -11.99 0.74 18.57
CA ASN A 15 -10.88 0.79 19.51
C ASN A 15 -9.86 1.90 19.23
N GLY A 16 -10.07 2.69 18.17
CA GLY A 16 -9.21 3.82 17.79
C GLY A 16 -8.03 3.47 16.88
N TYR A 17 -7.73 2.18 16.67
CA TYR A 17 -6.66 1.76 15.77
C TYR A 17 -7.17 1.61 14.34
N GLU A 18 -6.38 2.12 13.38
CA GLU A 18 -6.72 2.05 11.97
C GLU A 18 -5.57 1.38 11.19
N PHE A 19 -5.94 0.54 10.25
CA PHE A 19 -5.06 -0.13 9.30
C PHE A 19 -5.56 0.16 7.89
N ILE A 20 -4.68 0.03 6.90
CA ILE A 20 -5.08 0.24 5.51
C ILE A 20 -4.60 -0.90 4.64
N SER A 21 -5.49 -1.40 3.80
CA SER A 21 -5.23 -2.46 2.84
C SER A 21 -5.88 -2.17 1.50
N GLY A 22 -5.40 -2.80 0.42
CA GLY A 22 -6.00 -2.69 -0.89
C GLY A 22 -5.38 -3.63 -1.91
N HIS A 23 -6.06 -3.78 -3.05
CA HIS A 23 -5.62 -4.60 -4.17
C HIS A 23 -5.38 -3.74 -5.42
N SER A 24 -4.30 -4.00 -6.15
CA SER A 24 -4.00 -3.38 -7.43
C SER A 24 -3.93 -1.85 -7.35
N MET A 25 -4.84 -1.13 -8.01
CA MET A 25 -5.00 0.32 -7.87
C MET A 25 -5.36 0.71 -6.42
N GLY A 26 -6.20 -0.08 -5.74
CA GLY A 26 -6.50 0.09 -4.31
C GLY A 26 -5.29 -0.18 -3.43
N GLY A 27 -4.41 -1.12 -3.81
CA GLY A 27 -3.13 -1.35 -3.15
C GLY A 27 -2.18 -0.15 -3.27
N HIS A 28 -2.11 0.47 -4.47
CA HIS A 28 -1.45 1.75 -4.64
C HIS A 28 -2.04 2.82 -3.72
N GLY A 29 -3.38 2.91 -3.67
CA GLY A 29 -4.08 3.84 -2.77
C GLY A 29 -3.73 3.62 -1.30
N ALA A 30 -3.66 2.35 -0.85
CA ALA A 30 -3.26 2.01 0.51
C ALA A 30 -1.82 2.48 0.82
N LEU A 31 -0.89 2.24 -0.09
CA LEU A 31 0.50 2.71 0.04
C LEU A 31 0.58 4.23 0.12
N VAL A 32 -0.06 4.96 -0.81
CA VAL A 32 -0.04 6.43 -0.83
C VAL A 32 -0.68 7.01 0.42
N LEU A 33 -1.85 6.53 0.81
CA LEU A 33 -2.55 7.05 1.98
C LEU A 33 -1.82 6.73 3.28
N GLY A 34 -1.26 5.52 3.41
CA GLY A 34 -0.48 5.14 4.57
C GLY A 34 0.82 5.92 4.70
N LEU A 35 1.59 6.07 3.62
CA LEU A 35 2.83 6.85 3.61
C LEU A 35 2.61 8.35 3.89
N ARG A 36 1.46 8.89 3.53
CA ARG A 36 1.12 10.30 3.75
C ARG A 36 0.48 10.59 5.10
N ASN A 37 0.05 9.56 5.83
CA ASN A 37 -0.65 9.71 7.11
C ASN A 37 -0.15 8.65 8.12
N PRO A 38 1.16 8.59 8.39
CA PRO A 38 1.74 7.57 9.28
C PRO A 38 1.25 7.69 10.72
N GLU A 39 0.84 8.88 11.14
CA GLU A 39 0.26 9.13 12.47
C GLU A 39 -1.12 8.50 12.67
N ARG A 40 -1.74 8.10 11.58
CA ARG A 40 -3.09 7.55 11.59
C ARG A 40 -3.12 6.03 11.53
N PHE A 41 -2.30 5.44 10.64
CA PHE A 41 -2.32 4.01 10.37
C PHE A 41 -1.21 3.29 11.14
N GLN A 42 -1.54 2.13 11.72
CA GLN A 42 -0.58 1.30 12.45
C GLN A 42 0.28 0.43 11.52
N SER A 43 -0.25 0.06 10.36
CA SER A 43 0.43 -0.68 9.32
C SER A 43 -0.32 -0.61 7.99
N ILE A 44 0.38 -0.95 6.90
CA ILE A 44 -0.14 -0.96 5.53
C ILE A 44 -0.01 -2.38 5.00
N THR A 45 -1.05 -2.89 4.34
CA THR A 45 -0.92 -4.08 3.50
C THR A 45 -1.41 -3.83 2.09
N ALA A 46 -0.92 -4.60 1.11
CA ALA A 46 -1.39 -4.50 -0.26
C ALA A 46 -1.27 -5.84 -0.99
N PHE A 47 -2.25 -6.12 -1.84
CA PHE A 47 -2.19 -7.20 -2.83
C PHE A 47 -1.85 -6.61 -4.19
N ALA A 48 -0.78 -7.11 -4.81
CA ALA A 48 -0.39 -6.77 -6.18
C ALA A 48 -0.53 -5.28 -6.53
N PRO A 49 0.05 -4.36 -5.74
CA PRO A 49 -0.13 -2.92 -5.94
C PRO A 49 0.58 -2.41 -7.18
N ILE A 50 0.03 -1.40 -7.84
CA ILE A 50 0.75 -0.59 -8.83
C ILE A 50 1.67 0.37 -8.04
N VAL A 51 2.97 0.11 -8.01
CA VAL A 51 3.87 0.88 -7.12
C VAL A 51 4.36 2.19 -7.72
N ASN A 52 4.40 2.30 -9.05
CA ASN A 52 4.91 3.48 -9.75
C ASN A 52 3.99 3.93 -10.90
N PRO A 53 2.76 4.37 -10.63
CA PRO A 53 1.78 4.72 -11.65
C PRO A 53 2.25 5.83 -12.61
N SER A 54 3.12 6.72 -12.19
CA SER A 54 3.64 7.77 -13.07
C SER A 54 4.49 7.26 -14.23
N GLN A 55 4.92 5.98 -14.21
CA GLN A 55 5.82 5.37 -15.20
C GLN A 55 5.23 4.17 -15.93
N VAL A 56 4.02 3.73 -15.59
CA VAL A 56 3.38 2.55 -16.20
C VAL A 56 2.11 2.94 -16.95
N PRO A 57 1.73 2.19 -18.02
CA PRO A 57 0.65 2.59 -18.93
C PRO A 57 -0.68 2.90 -18.24
N TRP A 58 -1.14 2.03 -17.34
CA TRP A 58 -2.39 2.26 -16.61
C TRP A 58 -2.33 3.46 -15.69
N GLY A 59 -1.21 3.62 -15.01
CA GLY A 59 -1.01 4.71 -14.07
C GLY A 59 -0.92 6.06 -14.78
N ILE A 60 -0.19 6.16 -15.90
CA ILE A 60 -0.11 7.37 -16.72
C ILE A 60 -1.51 7.79 -17.14
N LYS A 61 -2.31 6.85 -17.70
CA LYS A 61 -3.68 7.12 -18.11
C LYS A 61 -4.55 7.62 -16.94
N ALA A 62 -4.44 6.98 -15.78
CA ALA A 62 -5.19 7.40 -14.59
C ALA A 62 -4.77 8.79 -14.10
N PHE A 63 -3.47 9.05 -14.00
CA PHE A 63 -2.96 10.32 -13.52
C PHE A 63 -3.28 11.48 -14.46
N GLU A 64 -3.20 11.29 -15.78
CA GLU A 64 -3.63 12.30 -16.75
C GLU A 64 -5.10 12.70 -16.57
N ASN A 65 -5.97 11.73 -16.27
CA ASN A 65 -7.40 11.98 -16.10
C ASN A 65 -7.75 12.55 -14.72
N TYR A 66 -7.09 12.11 -13.65
CA TYR A 66 -7.43 12.51 -12.27
C TYR A 66 -6.62 13.71 -11.77
N LEU A 67 -5.34 13.79 -12.14
CA LEU A 67 -4.42 14.83 -11.67
C LEU A 67 -4.08 15.87 -12.74
N GLY A 68 -4.45 15.61 -14.00
CA GLY A 68 -4.14 16.46 -15.13
C GLY A 68 -2.77 16.22 -15.73
N LYS A 69 -2.40 17.02 -16.74
CA LYS A 69 -1.20 16.81 -17.57
C LYS A 69 0.12 17.30 -16.93
N ASN A 70 0.05 18.04 -15.83
CA ASN A 70 1.25 18.49 -15.14
C ASN A 70 1.90 17.35 -14.35
N LYS A 71 2.89 16.70 -14.94
CA LYS A 71 3.57 15.53 -14.37
C LYS A 71 4.35 15.82 -13.08
N GLU A 72 4.71 17.09 -12.84
CA GLU A 72 5.41 17.47 -11.61
C GLU A 72 4.56 17.21 -10.35
N THR A 73 3.24 17.32 -10.49
CA THR A 73 2.31 17.05 -9.37
C THR A 73 2.10 15.55 -9.10
N TRP A 74 2.46 14.67 -10.03
CA TRP A 74 2.22 13.23 -9.92
C TRP A 74 3.05 12.55 -8.83
N ALA A 75 4.26 13.05 -8.58
CA ALA A 75 5.15 12.50 -7.56
C ALA A 75 4.53 12.54 -6.15
N GLU A 76 3.60 13.46 -5.89
CA GLU A 76 2.86 13.55 -4.64
C GLU A 76 1.87 12.39 -4.42
N TRP A 77 1.53 11.68 -5.49
CA TRP A 77 0.53 10.62 -5.51
C TRP A 77 1.10 9.28 -6.01
N ASP A 78 2.42 9.17 -6.14
CA ASP A 78 3.13 7.98 -6.59
C ASP A 78 3.83 7.32 -5.41
N ALA A 79 3.47 6.06 -5.11
CA ALA A 79 3.98 5.36 -3.93
C ALA A 79 5.51 5.18 -3.97
N LEU A 80 6.09 4.94 -5.15
CA LEU A 80 7.54 4.81 -5.31
C LEU A 80 8.24 6.15 -5.05
N GLU A 81 7.71 7.24 -5.58
CA GLU A 81 8.30 8.57 -5.39
C GLU A 81 8.15 9.05 -3.94
N LEU A 82 7.06 8.70 -3.28
CA LEU A 82 6.90 8.94 -1.85
C LEU A 82 7.92 8.15 -1.03
N MET A 83 8.12 6.86 -1.33
CA MET A 83 9.07 5.99 -0.64
C MET A 83 10.51 6.48 -0.77
N LYS A 84 10.93 6.93 -1.97
CA LYS A 84 12.29 7.43 -2.22
C LYS A 84 12.65 8.64 -1.35
N ARG A 85 11.70 9.52 -1.07
CA ARG A 85 11.90 10.75 -0.29
C ARG A 85 11.36 10.68 1.13
N TYR A 86 11.00 9.46 1.59
CA TYR A 86 10.34 9.30 2.87
C TYR A 86 11.26 9.62 4.04
N SER A 87 10.82 10.52 4.91
CA SER A 87 11.52 10.96 6.12
C SER A 87 10.65 10.97 7.38
N GLY A 88 9.37 10.54 7.25
CA GLY A 88 8.41 10.50 8.34
C GLY A 88 8.58 9.29 9.27
N GLU A 89 7.63 9.13 10.19
CA GLU A 89 7.49 7.93 11.00
C GLU A 89 7.25 6.71 10.10
N LYS A 90 7.95 5.61 10.38
CA LYS A 90 7.92 4.42 9.54
C LYS A 90 6.95 3.41 10.13
N ILE A 91 5.84 3.20 9.44
CA ILE A 91 4.87 2.15 9.77
C ILE A 91 5.13 0.91 8.90
N PRO A 92 4.99 -0.32 9.43
CA PRO A 92 5.30 -1.54 8.70
C PRO A 92 4.42 -1.74 7.46
N ILE A 93 5.03 -2.24 6.37
CA ILE A 93 4.35 -2.54 5.12
C ILE A 93 4.54 -4.02 4.77
N LEU A 94 3.42 -4.70 4.44
CA LEU A 94 3.41 -6.05 3.87
C LEU A 94 2.72 -6.04 2.50
N ILE A 95 3.35 -6.63 1.50
CA ILE A 95 2.79 -6.78 0.15
C ILE A 95 2.81 -8.25 -0.24
N ASP A 96 1.69 -8.75 -0.73
CA ASP A 96 1.59 -10.03 -1.42
C ASP A 96 1.55 -9.83 -2.93
N GLN A 97 2.43 -10.52 -3.66
CA GLN A 97 2.55 -10.43 -5.09
C GLN A 97 2.67 -11.81 -5.73
N GLY A 98 1.69 -12.17 -6.56
CA GLY A 98 1.76 -13.40 -7.35
C GLY A 98 2.82 -13.31 -8.46
N ASP A 99 3.62 -14.36 -8.66
CA ASP A 99 4.63 -14.41 -9.72
C ASP A 99 4.05 -14.81 -11.10
N ALA A 100 2.85 -15.42 -11.09
CA ALA A 100 2.08 -15.72 -12.31
C ALA A 100 1.14 -14.55 -12.72
N ASP A 101 1.21 -13.42 -12.03
CA ASP A 101 0.42 -12.24 -12.37
C ASP A 101 0.83 -11.66 -13.72
N PRO A 102 -0.09 -11.57 -14.72
CA PRO A 102 0.24 -11.09 -16.06
C PRO A 102 0.64 -9.61 -16.09
N PHE A 103 0.36 -8.85 -15.03
CA PHE A 103 0.67 -7.44 -14.91
C PHE A 103 1.97 -7.17 -14.14
N TYR A 104 2.57 -8.20 -13.55
CA TYR A 104 3.75 -8.14 -12.69
C TYR A 104 4.87 -7.25 -13.25
N LYS A 105 5.26 -7.48 -14.53
CA LYS A 105 6.40 -6.79 -15.16
C LYS A 105 6.04 -5.50 -15.87
N ARG A 106 4.76 -5.30 -16.21
CA ARG A 106 4.35 -4.17 -17.05
C ARG A 106 3.71 -3.03 -16.27
N GLU A 107 2.96 -3.37 -15.21
CA GLU A 107 2.13 -2.41 -14.49
C GLU A 107 2.46 -2.34 -12.99
N LEU A 108 2.84 -3.46 -12.36
CA LEU A 108 2.98 -3.54 -10.91
C LEU A 108 4.38 -3.24 -10.43
N GLU A 109 5.38 -3.89 -10.99
CA GLU A 109 6.82 -3.68 -10.74
C GLU A 109 7.24 -3.60 -9.25
N PRO A 110 6.80 -4.51 -8.36
CA PRO A 110 6.97 -4.39 -6.91
C PRO A 110 8.45 -4.32 -6.48
N TYR A 111 9.36 -4.90 -7.27
CA TYR A 111 10.80 -4.86 -7.05
C TYR A 111 11.36 -3.43 -6.98
N ARG A 112 10.76 -2.47 -7.67
CA ARG A 112 11.17 -1.05 -7.63
C ARG A 112 10.95 -0.43 -6.25
N LEU A 113 9.87 -0.85 -5.58
CA LEU A 113 9.59 -0.38 -4.22
C LEU A 113 10.60 -0.94 -3.21
N VAL A 114 11.07 -2.18 -3.41
CA VAL A 114 12.14 -2.78 -2.58
C VAL A 114 13.42 -1.95 -2.64
N GLU A 115 13.82 -1.53 -3.84
CA GLU A 115 15.02 -0.70 -4.00
C GLU A 115 14.87 0.67 -3.31
N ALA A 116 13.71 1.29 -3.44
CA ALA A 116 13.43 2.56 -2.77
C ALA A 116 13.40 2.42 -1.24
N ALA A 117 12.78 1.35 -0.72
CA ALA A 117 12.71 1.05 0.70
C ALA A 117 14.09 0.81 1.32
N LYS A 118 15.00 0.11 0.62
CA LYS A 118 16.40 -0.05 1.06
C LYS A 118 17.08 1.30 1.23
N GLY A 119 16.92 2.21 0.27
CA GLY A 119 17.53 3.55 0.31
C GLY A 119 17.08 4.39 1.51
N SER A 120 15.85 4.24 1.95
CA SER A 120 15.26 4.93 3.11
C SER A 120 15.29 4.10 4.40
N ASN A 121 15.81 2.85 4.36
CA ASN A 121 15.73 1.88 5.46
C ASN A 121 14.29 1.70 5.99
N TYR A 122 13.32 1.60 5.08
CA TYR A 122 11.91 1.45 5.40
C TYR A 122 11.54 -0.01 5.68
N PRO A 123 10.72 -0.32 6.72
CA PRO A 123 10.28 -1.68 7.05
C PRO A 123 9.24 -2.19 6.05
N LEU A 124 9.71 -2.65 4.89
CA LEU A 124 8.91 -3.22 3.80
C LEU A 124 9.20 -4.71 3.67
N ASN A 125 8.14 -5.51 3.69
CA ASN A 125 8.18 -6.93 3.37
C ASN A 125 7.33 -7.20 2.11
N ILE A 126 7.90 -7.90 1.11
CA ILE A 126 7.17 -8.35 -0.07
C ILE A 126 7.27 -9.88 -0.14
N LEU A 127 6.12 -10.54 -0.08
CA LEU A 127 5.98 -11.98 -0.22
C LEU A 127 5.62 -12.30 -1.67
N ILE A 128 6.46 -13.08 -2.33
CA ILE A 128 6.20 -13.57 -3.68
C ILE A 128 5.45 -14.89 -3.57
N GLN A 129 4.21 -14.89 -4.04
CA GLN A 129 3.28 -16.02 -3.96
C GLN A 129 3.36 -16.84 -5.26
N ASN A 130 4.02 -18.00 -5.17
CA ASN A 130 4.32 -18.83 -6.33
C ASN A 130 3.05 -19.39 -7.00
N GLY A 131 2.92 -19.21 -8.31
CA GLY A 131 1.79 -19.67 -9.11
C GLY A 131 0.50 -18.86 -8.97
N HIS A 132 0.52 -17.79 -8.18
CA HIS A 132 -0.65 -16.94 -7.98
C HIS A 132 -0.69 -15.78 -8.98
N ASP A 133 -1.91 -15.44 -9.39
CA ASP A 133 -2.19 -14.42 -10.40
C ASP A 133 -2.80 -13.13 -9.77
N HIS A 134 -3.43 -12.28 -10.59
CA HIS A 134 -4.07 -11.02 -10.19
C HIS A 134 -5.53 -11.17 -9.73
N SER A 135 -5.96 -12.39 -9.44
CA SER A 135 -7.37 -12.67 -9.16
C SER A 135 -7.76 -12.55 -7.68
N TYR A 136 -9.06 -12.54 -7.44
CA TYR A 136 -9.61 -12.66 -6.08
C TYR A 136 -9.27 -13.98 -5.40
N TYR A 137 -8.91 -15.01 -6.16
CA TYR A 137 -8.43 -16.26 -5.59
C TYR A 137 -7.12 -16.04 -4.80
N THR A 138 -6.19 -15.28 -5.35
CA THR A 138 -4.96 -14.89 -4.64
C THR A 138 -5.28 -14.11 -3.36
N ILE A 139 -6.20 -13.15 -3.44
CA ILE A 139 -6.60 -12.37 -2.26
C ILE A 139 -7.21 -13.30 -1.20
N SER A 140 -8.16 -14.15 -1.57
CA SER A 140 -8.83 -15.06 -0.62
C SER A 140 -7.89 -16.08 0.03
N THR A 141 -6.79 -16.40 -0.64
CA THR A 141 -5.78 -17.32 -0.11
C THR A 141 -4.94 -16.67 0.99
N PHE A 142 -4.58 -15.40 0.86
CA PHE A 142 -3.61 -14.73 1.74
C PHE A 142 -4.19 -13.62 2.60
N ILE A 143 -5.48 -13.32 2.53
CA ILE A 143 -6.10 -12.23 3.30
C ILE A 143 -5.97 -12.44 4.81
N GLU A 144 -6.02 -13.69 5.29
CA GLU A 144 -5.88 -14.01 6.70
C GLU A 144 -4.49 -13.63 7.21
N GLU A 145 -3.43 -13.93 6.45
CA GLU A 145 -2.05 -13.56 6.78
C GLU A 145 -1.85 -12.04 6.87
N GLN A 146 -2.49 -11.27 5.98
CA GLN A 146 -2.46 -9.81 6.05
C GLN A 146 -3.21 -9.27 7.27
N LEU A 147 -4.35 -9.86 7.63
CA LEU A 147 -5.06 -9.50 8.84
C LEU A 147 -4.26 -9.84 10.11
N GLU A 148 -3.61 -11.00 10.14
CA GLU A 148 -2.71 -11.39 11.24
C GLU A 148 -1.51 -10.43 11.35
N PHE A 149 -0.94 -10.00 10.23
CA PHE A 149 0.11 -9.00 10.23
C PHE A 149 -0.32 -7.70 10.91
N HIS A 150 -1.50 -7.17 10.55
CA HIS A 150 -2.06 -5.98 11.20
C HIS A 150 -2.26 -6.17 12.70
N MET A 151 -2.79 -7.32 13.12
CA MET A 151 -3.04 -7.64 14.54
C MET A 151 -1.75 -7.79 15.34
N ASN A 152 -0.69 -8.31 14.73
CA ASN A 152 0.62 -8.45 15.37
C ASN A 152 1.28 -7.08 15.58
N GLU A 153 1.19 -6.19 14.59
CA GLU A 153 1.68 -4.82 14.72
C GLU A 153 0.95 -4.04 15.81
N LEU A 154 -0.36 -4.25 15.96
CA LEU A 154 -1.13 -3.69 17.07
C LEU A 154 -0.62 -4.16 18.44
N LYS A 155 -0.28 -5.46 18.59
CA LYS A 155 0.26 -6.01 19.85
C LYS A 155 1.63 -5.42 20.16
N ASN A 156 2.49 -5.31 19.13
CA ASN A 156 3.84 -4.77 19.27
C ASN A 156 3.83 -3.30 19.73
N ASN A 157 2.89 -2.51 19.25
CA ASN A 157 2.75 -1.09 19.63
C ASN A 157 2.23 -0.92 21.06
N LYS A 158 1.28 -1.75 21.51
CA LYS A 158 0.79 -1.74 22.89
C LYS A 158 1.84 -2.12 23.94
N THR A 159 2.88 -2.85 23.56
CA THR A 159 3.97 -3.21 24.49
C THR A 159 5.06 -2.15 24.60
N LYS A 160 4.99 -1.08 23.79
CA LYS A 160 5.94 0.05 23.81
C LYS A 160 5.40 1.26 24.60
N GLU A 161 4.12 1.26 24.96
CA GLU A 161 3.47 2.22 25.86
C GLU A 161 3.58 1.75 27.32
#